data_60997a0543819425bd753e47c963c22b
#
_entry.id   60997a0543819425bd753e47c963c22b
#
_cell.length_a   1.000
_cell.length_b   1.000
_cell.length_c   1.000
_cell.angle_alpha   90.00
_cell.angle_beta   90.00
_cell.angle_gamma   90.00
#
_symmetry.space_group_name_H-M   'P 1'
#
loop_
_entity.id
_entity.type
_entity.pdbx_description
1 polymer ?
#
loop_
_entity_poly.entity_id
_entity_poly.type
_entity_poly.pdbx_seq_one_letter_code
_entity_poly.pdbx_strand_id
1 'polypeptide(L)'
;MNVTELVVFIIYFVFMVGIGIYFFAKSKGDNEKDYFLGGRQMGPWVSALSAGASDMSAWVLMGLPASVYALGMGQIWIAVGLAIGYALSWIFEAPRLRKFSIAAKDSITIPQYLTNRFLSKSKFLQIICAIIFLVAYTIYAASSIKACGTLFSTVIGINETTAMYLAAFIIIAYTFLGGFNAVCWTDFFQGLLMLAALLIAPIFALALVNGGEAAAASAPTPEGYWNAFTSCCLLYTSRCV
;
A
#
# COMPACT_ATOMS: atom_id res chain seq x y z
N MET A 1 -23.98 -2.00 -14.64
CA MET A 1 -23.62 -2.56 -13.33
C MET A 1 -24.20 -3.95 -13.23
N ASN A 2 -23.35 -4.95 -13.15
CA ASN A 2 -23.78 -6.32 -12.96
C ASN A 2 -24.20 -6.51 -11.50
N VAL A 3 -25.38 -7.06 -11.26
CA VAL A 3 -25.88 -7.34 -9.90
C VAL A 3 -24.89 -8.20 -9.11
N THR A 4 -24.21 -9.10 -9.77
CA THR A 4 -23.19 -9.98 -9.18
C THR A 4 -21.99 -9.18 -8.62
N GLU A 5 -21.50 -8.18 -9.35
CA GLU A 5 -20.40 -7.32 -8.91
C GLU A 5 -20.79 -6.51 -7.66
N LEU A 6 -22.00 -5.94 -7.66
CA LEU A 6 -22.52 -5.21 -6.52
C LEU A 6 -22.63 -6.09 -5.26
N VAL A 7 -23.14 -7.30 -5.41
CA VAL A 7 -23.28 -8.25 -4.30
C VAL A 7 -21.90 -8.62 -3.73
N VAL A 8 -20.91 -8.89 -4.58
CA VAL A 8 -19.54 -9.20 -4.13
C VAL A 8 -18.94 -8.01 -3.35
N PHE A 9 -19.12 -6.78 -3.83
CA PHE A 9 -18.66 -5.58 -3.11
C PHE A 9 -19.34 -5.42 -1.76
N ILE A 10 -20.65 -5.61 -1.69
CA ILE A 10 -21.38 -5.50 -0.41
C ILE A 10 -20.87 -6.55 0.59
N ILE A 11 -20.73 -7.80 0.16
CA ILE A 11 -20.19 -8.88 1.02
C ILE A 11 -18.79 -8.51 1.52
N TYR A 12 -17.92 -8.03 0.64
CA TYR A 12 -16.57 -7.59 0.99
C TYR A 12 -16.58 -6.46 2.03
N PHE A 13 -17.39 -5.41 1.84
CA PHE A 13 -17.48 -4.31 2.79
C PHE A 13 -18.05 -4.73 4.14
N VAL A 14 -19.09 -5.57 4.14
CA VAL A 14 -19.66 -6.13 5.39
C VAL A 14 -18.61 -6.94 6.15
N PHE A 15 -17.81 -7.73 5.44
CA PHE A 15 -16.71 -8.48 6.04
C PHE A 15 -15.65 -7.55 6.67
N MET A 16 -15.24 -6.49 5.96
CA MET A 16 -14.25 -5.54 6.45
C MET A 16 -14.73 -4.75 7.67
N VAL A 17 -15.95 -4.23 7.62
CA VAL A 17 -16.57 -3.55 8.76
C VAL A 17 -16.75 -4.51 9.94
N GLY A 18 -17.11 -5.77 9.66
CA GLY A 18 -17.21 -6.82 10.66
C GLY A 18 -15.90 -7.06 11.43
N ILE A 19 -14.76 -7.08 10.74
CA ILE A 19 -13.44 -7.15 11.38
C ILE A 19 -13.22 -5.93 12.28
N GLY A 20 -13.52 -4.73 11.79
CA GLY A 20 -13.39 -3.49 12.56
C GLY A 20 -14.20 -3.54 13.86
N ILE A 21 -15.47 -3.95 13.78
CA ILE A 21 -16.38 -4.08 14.94
C ILE A 21 -15.87 -5.18 15.91
N TYR A 22 -15.41 -6.31 15.39
CA TYR A 22 -14.85 -7.40 16.21
C TYR A 22 -13.67 -6.91 17.06
N PHE A 23 -12.71 -6.21 16.45
CA PHE A 23 -11.55 -5.69 17.18
C PHE A 23 -11.94 -4.54 18.11
N PHE A 24 -12.88 -3.70 17.74
CA PHE A 24 -13.44 -2.69 18.63
C PHE A 24 -14.05 -3.32 19.90
N ALA A 25 -14.87 -4.34 19.73
CA ALA A 25 -15.50 -5.04 20.87
C ALA A 25 -14.47 -5.80 21.74
N LYS A 26 -13.37 -6.27 21.13
CA LYS A 26 -12.30 -6.98 21.83
C LYS A 26 -11.28 -6.04 22.47
N SER A 27 -11.10 -4.84 21.94
CA SER A 27 -10.21 -3.82 22.48
C SER A 27 -10.76 -3.30 23.79
N LYS A 28 -10.20 -3.74 24.89
CA LYS A 28 -10.49 -3.22 26.23
C LYS A 28 -9.74 -1.91 26.49
N GLY A 29 -9.76 -1.03 25.56
CA GLY A 29 -9.42 0.36 25.40
C GLY A 29 -8.68 1.20 26.47
N ASP A 30 -7.81 0.65 27.29
CA ASP A 30 -7.20 1.42 28.39
C ASP A 30 -5.83 2.04 28.09
N ASN A 31 -5.17 1.68 26.97
CA ASN A 31 -3.83 2.18 26.68
C ASN A 31 -3.69 2.69 25.23
N GLU A 32 -3.18 3.92 25.09
CA GLU A 32 -2.81 4.49 23.77
C GLU A 32 -1.92 3.54 22.96
N LYS A 33 -1.02 2.80 23.62
CA LYS A 33 -0.10 1.86 22.98
C LYS A 33 -0.85 0.67 22.35
N ASP A 34 -1.92 0.20 22.95
CA ASP A 34 -2.72 -0.90 22.42
C ASP A 34 -3.49 -0.43 21.19
N TYR A 35 -3.97 0.80 21.19
CA TYR A 35 -4.68 1.36 20.06
C TYR A 35 -3.74 1.65 18.86
N PHE A 36 -2.57 2.25 19.09
CA PHE A 36 -1.66 2.67 18.01
C PHE A 36 -0.62 1.62 17.60
N LEU A 37 -0.29 0.65 18.46
CA LEU A 37 0.75 -0.36 18.21
C LEU A 37 0.25 -1.80 18.35
N GLY A 38 -1.06 -2.01 18.62
CA GLY A 38 -1.62 -3.33 18.84
C GLY A 38 -0.95 -4.11 19.97
N GLY A 39 -0.45 -3.41 21.01
CA GLY A 39 0.29 -4.02 22.11
C GLY A 39 1.61 -4.66 21.68
N ARG A 40 2.08 -4.46 20.45
CA ARG A 40 3.27 -5.11 19.84
C ARG A 40 3.21 -6.64 19.83
N GLN A 41 2.01 -7.23 19.81
CA GLN A 41 1.76 -8.68 19.89
C GLN A 41 1.38 -9.31 18.55
N MET A 42 1.49 -8.56 17.44
CA MET A 42 1.18 -9.07 16.12
C MET A 42 2.08 -10.23 15.72
N GLY A 43 1.47 -11.29 15.20
CA GLY A 43 2.19 -12.43 14.64
C GLY A 43 2.98 -12.06 13.37
N PRO A 44 4.04 -12.82 13.03
CA PRO A 44 4.93 -12.48 11.92
C PRO A 44 4.22 -12.45 10.56
N TRP A 45 3.29 -13.34 10.31
CA TRP A 45 2.52 -13.41 9.07
C TRP A 45 1.61 -12.20 8.87
N VAL A 46 0.88 -11.82 9.92
CA VAL A 46 -0.01 -10.64 9.87
C VAL A 46 0.80 -9.39 9.71
N SER A 47 1.92 -9.25 10.44
CA SER A 47 2.80 -8.09 10.33
C SER A 47 3.43 -7.96 8.94
N ALA A 48 3.90 -9.06 8.35
CA ALA A 48 4.53 -9.05 7.03
C ALA A 48 3.53 -8.70 5.92
N LEU A 49 2.36 -9.34 5.91
CA LEU A 49 1.32 -9.07 4.92
C LEU A 49 0.69 -7.69 5.09
N SER A 50 0.42 -7.26 6.33
CA SER A 50 -0.10 -5.91 6.58
C SER A 50 0.89 -4.83 6.15
N ALA A 51 2.17 -4.97 6.50
CA ALA A 51 3.19 -4.02 6.05
C ALA A 51 3.29 -3.97 4.51
N GLY A 52 3.29 -5.14 3.85
CA GLY A 52 3.28 -5.23 2.39
C GLY A 52 2.02 -4.62 1.77
N ALA A 53 0.84 -4.94 2.30
CA ALA A 53 -0.43 -4.42 1.79
C ALA A 53 -0.56 -2.90 1.98
N SER A 54 -0.08 -2.37 3.11
CA SER A 54 -0.08 -0.93 3.38
C SER A 54 0.86 -0.14 2.45
N ASP A 55 1.95 -0.76 2.00
CA ASP A 55 2.89 -0.17 1.05
C ASP A 55 2.40 -0.30 -0.41
N MET A 56 1.60 -1.32 -0.71
CA MET A 56 0.97 -1.52 -2.00
C MET A 56 -0.13 -0.48 -2.23
N SER A 57 0.09 0.39 -3.22
CA SER A 57 -0.90 1.38 -3.68
C SER A 57 -1.44 1.02 -5.06
N ALA A 58 -2.28 1.87 -5.62
CA ALA A 58 -2.69 1.80 -7.03
C ALA A 58 -1.51 1.72 -8.01
N TRP A 59 -0.31 2.14 -7.59
CA TRP A 59 0.92 2.02 -8.36
C TRP A 59 1.24 0.57 -8.75
N VAL A 60 1.07 -0.38 -7.85
CA VAL A 60 1.40 -1.79 -8.12
C VAL A 60 0.49 -2.41 -9.18
N LEU A 61 -0.80 -2.08 -9.15
CA LEU A 61 -1.78 -2.64 -10.09
C LEU A 61 -1.91 -1.87 -11.40
N MET A 62 -1.71 -0.56 -11.39
CA MET A 62 -1.92 0.31 -12.55
C MET A 62 -0.64 1.00 -12.99
N GLY A 63 0.11 1.60 -12.08
CA GLY A 63 1.25 2.44 -12.40
C GLY A 63 2.44 1.65 -12.94
N LEU A 64 2.85 0.58 -12.28
CA LEU A 64 3.97 -0.24 -12.72
C LEU A 64 3.68 -0.98 -14.04
N PRO A 65 2.54 -1.66 -14.24
CA PRO A 65 2.19 -2.23 -15.53
C PRO A 65 2.10 -1.20 -16.65
N ALA A 66 1.50 -0.04 -16.38
CA ALA A 66 1.43 1.05 -17.35
C ALA A 66 2.81 1.60 -17.70
N SER A 67 3.72 1.73 -16.74
CA SER A 67 5.08 2.17 -17.00
C SER A 67 5.89 1.16 -17.82
N VAL A 68 5.72 -0.14 -17.57
CA VAL A 68 6.31 -1.20 -18.38
C VAL A 68 5.75 -1.16 -19.80
N TYR A 69 4.44 -0.98 -19.94
CA TYR A 69 3.79 -0.87 -21.26
C TYR A 69 4.28 0.35 -22.05
N ALA A 70 4.44 1.51 -21.39
CA ALA A 70 4.83 2.75 -22.04
C ALA A 70 6.34 2.85 -22.33
N LEU A 71 7.17 2.37 -21.39
CA LEU A 71 8.63 2.61 -21.40
C LEU A 71 9.46 1.33 -21.65
N GLY A 72 8.82 0.16 -21.65
CA GLY A 72 9.47 -1.12 -21.93
C GLY A 72 9.96 -1.87 -20.70
N MET A 73 10.60 -3.00 -20.95
CA MET A 73 11.01 -4.00 -19.96
C MET A 73 12.03 -3.50 -18.92
N GLY A 74 12.72 -2.38 -19.18
CA GLY A 74 13.64 -1.80 -18.20
C GLY A 74 12.98 -1.35 -16.91
N GLN A 75 11.67 -1.11 -16.92
CA GLN A 75 10.91 -0.77 -15.71
C GLN A 75 10.82 -1.93 -14.70
N ILE A 76 11.13 -3.15 -15.13
CA ILE A 76 11.20 -4.32 -14.24
C ILE A 76 12.23 -4.15 -13.11
N TRP A 77 13.28 -3.37 -13.34
CA TRP A 77 14.28 -3.08 -12.32
C TRP A 77 13.73 -2.32 -11.11
N ILE A 78 12.62 -1.61 -11.27
CA ILE A 78 11.89 -1.00 -10.14
C ILE A 78 11.39 -2.09 -9.22
N ALA A 79 10.74 -3.13 -9.76
CA ALA A 79 10.24 -4.25 -8.96
C ALA A 79 11.38 -5.04 -8.28
N VAL A 80 12.47 -5.28 -9.00
CA VAL A 80 13.66 -5.95 -8.44
C VAL A 80 14.28 -5.12 -7.32
N GLY A 81 14.45 -3.81 -7.53
CA GLY A 81 14.98 -2.90 -6.51
C GLY A 81 14.10 -2.82 -5.28
N LEU A 82 12.78 -2.76 -5.46
CA LEU A 82 11.81 -2.80 -4.36
C LEU A 82 11.89 -4.11 -3.58
N ALA A 83 11.94 -5.25 -4.25
CA ALA A 83 12.03 -6.55 -3.58
C ALA A 83 13.30 -6.70 -2.73
N ILE A 84 14.45 -6.31 -3.29
CA ILE A 84 15.74 -6.34 -2.57
C ILE A 84 15.72 -5.33 -1.41
N GLY A 85 15.29 -4.09 -1.65
CA GLY A 85 15.21 -3.05 -0.63
C GLY A 85 14.31 -3.44 0.53
N TYR A 86 13.15 -4.03 0.23
CA TYR A 86 12.21 -4.51 1.23
C TYR A 86 12.81 -5.64 2.08
N ALA A 87 13.45 -6.62 1.45
CA ALA A 87 14.13 -7.71 2.15
C ALA A 87 15.24 -7.19 3.07
N LEU A 88 16.08 -6.27 2.58
CA LEU A 88 17.15 -5.66 3.38
C LEU A 88 16.61 -4.84 4.55
N SER A 89 15.54 -4.08 4.35
CA SER A 89 14.88 -3.32 5.41
C SER A 89 14.34 -4.23 6.53
N TRP A 90 13.70 -5.34 6.19
CA TRP A 90 13.23 -6.31 7.19
C TRP A 90 14.36 -7.02 7.94
N ILE A 91 15.48 -7.31 7.28
CA ILE A 91 16.61 -8.01 7.91
C ILE A 91 17.43 -7.08 8.79
N PHE A 92 17.71 -5.86 8.32
CA PHE A 92 18.68 -4.98 8.97
C PHE A 92 18.03 -3.84 9.77
N GLU A 93 16.98 -3.22 9.26
CA GLU A 93 16.40 -2.01 9.82
C GLU A 93 15.32 -2.33 10.87
N ALA A 94 14.35 -3.14 10.55
CA ALA A 94 13.19 -3.39 11.41
C ALA A 94 13.56 -3.97 12.79
N PRO A 95 14.46 -4.97 12.94
CA PRO A 95 14.84 -5.48 14.25
C PRO A 95 15.58 -4.46 15.08
N ARG A 96 16.42 -3.63 14.45
CA ARG A 96 17.15 -2.56 15.15
C ARG A 96 16.20 -1.46 15.59
N LEU A 97 15.33 -1.01 14.70
CA LEU A 97 14.35 0.03 15.01
C LEU A 97 13.44 -0.39 16.16
N ARG A 98 12.97 -1.64 16.17
CA ARG A 98 12.17 -2.17 17.29
C ARG A 98 12.91 -2.12 18.62
N LYS A 99 14.15 -2.60 18.66
CA LYS A 99 14.97 -2.59 19.89
C LYS A 99 15.24 -1.16 20.38
N PHE A 100 15.65 -0.30 19.47
CA PHE A 100 16.00 1.08 19.81
C PHE A 100 14.79 1.94 20.16
N SER A 101 13.61 1.72 19.57
CA SER A 101 12.39 2.46 19.93
C SER A 101 11.93 2.13 21.35
N ILE A 102 12.10 0.88 21.79
CA ILE A 102 11.82 0.47 23.17
C ILE A 102 12.83 1.13 24.13
N ALA A 103 14.13 1.08 23.80
CA ALA A 103 15.18 1.71 24.59
C ALA A 103 15.03 3.25 24.67
N ALA A 104 14.51 3.89 23.62
CA ALA A 104 14.23 5.32 23.55
C ALA A 104 12.87 5.67 24.19
N LYS A 105 12.67 5.30 25.45
CA LYS A 105 11.45 5.55 26.25
C LYS A 105 10.18 4.98 25.63
N ASP A 106 10.30 3.83 24.95
CA ASP A 106 9.17 3.14 24.32
C ASP A 106 8.38 4.06 23.37
N SER A 107 9.11 4.73 22.48
CA SER A 107 8.55 5.72 21.56
C SER A 107 7.54 5.11 20.60
N ILE A 108 6.38 5.76 20.46
CA ILE A 108 5.27 5.29 19.61
C ILE A 108 5.44 5.76 18.16
N THR A 109 5.96 6.98 17.97
CA THR A 109 6.11 7.58 16.63
C THR A 109 7.58 7.82 16.30
N ILE A 110 7.89 7.86 14.98
CA ILE A 110 9.25 8.16 14.51
C ILE A 110 9.75 9.54 14.99
N PRO A 111 8.95 10.62 14.91
CA PRO A 111 9.37 11.92 15.46
C PRO A 111 9.71 11.86 16.96
N GLN A 112 8.93 11.13 17.73
CA GLN A 112 9.19 10.93 19.16
C GLN A 112 10.46 10.10 19.39
N TYR A 113 10.65 9.03 18.59
CA TYR A 113 11.85 8.20 18.64
C TYR A 113 13.12 9.01 18.36
N LEU A 114 13.13 9.83 17.32
CA LEU A 114 14.27 10.69 17.00
C LEU A 114 14.59 11.66 18.12
N THR A 115 13.56 12.31 18.69
CA THR A 115 13.72 13.24 19.80
C THR A 115 14.32 12.56 21.03
N ASN A 116 13.82 11.38 21.39
CA ASN A 116 14.30 10.61 22.53
C ASN A 116 15.70 10.02 22.29
N ARG A 117 15.99 9.56 21.07
CA ARG A 117 17.30 9.02 20.71
C ARG A 117 18.42 10.05 20.80
N PHE A 118 18.16 11.26 20.33
CA PHE A 118 19.16 12.35 20.37
C PHE A 118 19.12 13.14 21.68
N LEU A 119 18.32 12.71 22.67
CA LEU A 119 18.15 13.40 23.95
C LEU A 119 17.91 14.91 23.77
N SER A 120 17.18 15.27 22.74
CA SER A 120 16.91 16.66 22.39
C SER A 120 16.09 17.33 23.48
N LYS A 121 16.62 18.41 24.07
CA LYS A 121 15.89 19.23 25.05
C LYS A 121 14.80 20.07 24.37
N SER A 122 14.94 20.34 23.07
CA SER A 122 13.99 21.11 22.28
C SER A 122 13.03 20.18 21.53
N LYS A 123 11.75 20.54 21.49
CA LYS A 123 10.74 19.86 20.68
C LYS A 123 10.82 20.19 19.18
N PHE A 124 11.77 21.05 18.78
CA PHE A 124 11.90 21.54 17.40
C PHE A 124 12.04 20.40 16.38
N LEU A 125 12.93 19.42 16.66
CA LEU A 125 13.11 18.24 15.81
C LEU A 125 11.80 17.45 15.64
N GLN A 126 11.09 17.23 16.75
CA GLN A 126 9.80 16.51 16.72
C GLN A 126 8.75 17.22 15.88
N ILE A 127 8.66 18.55 16.01
CA ILE A 127 7.70 19.37 15.29
C ILE A 127 7.99 19.34 13.79
N ILE A 128 9.24 19.56 13.38
CA ILE A 128 9.62 19.52 11.96
C ILE A 128 9.30 18.14 11.35
N CYS A 129 9.74 17.07 12.00
CA CYS A 129 9.44 15.72 11.50
C CYS A 129 7.93 15.48 11.43
N ALA A 130 7.17 15.91 12.44
CA ALA A 130 5.71 15.75 12.43
C ALA A 130 5.04 16.51 11.27
N ILE A 131 5.49 17.73 10.96
CA ILE A 131 4.99 18.52 9.83
C ILE A 131 5.30 17.82 8.50
N ILE A 132 6.54 17.34 8.32
CA ILE A 132 6.93 16.61 7.10
C ILE A 132 6.05 15.36 6.91
N PHE A 133 5.88 14.57 7.96
CA PHE A 133 5.01 13.39 7.91
C PHE A 133 3.56 13.75 7.62
N LEU A 134 3.03 14.79 8.27
CA LEU A 134 1.66 15.25 8.04
C LEU A 134 1.43 15.60 6.56
N VAL A 135 2.31 16.41 5.98
CA VAL A 135 2.21 16.82 4.57
C VAL A 135 2.33 15.61 3.64
N ALA A 136 3.35 14.78 3.82
CA ALA A 136 3.59 13.61 2.97
C ALA A 136 2.42 12.62 3.01
N TYR A 137 1.95 12.25 4.20
CA TYR A 137 0.85 11.30 4.35
C TYR A 137 -0.51 11.88 3.92
N THR A 138 -0.73 13.19 4.04
CA THR A 138 -1.95 13.81 3.51
C THR A 138 -2.00 13.71 1.98
N ILE A 139 -0.88 13.98 1.30
CA ILE A 139 -0.79 13.83 -0.16
C ILE A 139 -0.98 12.35 -0.56
N TYR A 140 -0.35 11.44 0.15
CA TYR A 140 -0.47 10.00 -0.10
C TYR A 140 -1.91 9.52 0.07
N ALA A 141 -2.57 9.89 1.17
CA ALA A 141 -3.96 9.53 1.43
C ALA A 141 -4.91 10.11 0.36
N ALA A 142 -4.72 11.37 -0.02
CA ALA A 142 -5.51 12.02 -1.06
C ALA A 142 -5.37 11.29 -2.42
N SER A 143 -4.16 10.90 -2.79
CA SER A 143 -3.92 10.14 -4.03
C SER A 143 -4.58 8.76 -4.00
N SER A 144 -4.53 8.07 -2.85
CA SER A 144 -5.16 6.76 -2.66
C SER A 144 -6.69 6.84 -2.73
N ILE A 145 -7.30 7.84 -2.09
CA ILE A 145 -8.75 8.07 -2.15
C ILE A 145 -9.18 8.39 -3.59
N LYS A 146 -8.39 9.21 -4.32
CA LYS A 146 -8.67 9.49 -5.73
C LYS A 146 -8.62 8.23 -6.58
N ALA A 147 -7.61 7.40 -6.41
CA ALA A 147 -7.48 6.12 -7.13
C ALA A 147 -8.68 5.20 -6.86
N CYS A 148 -9.14 5.12 -5.60
CA CYS A 148 -10.36 4.40 -5.24
C CYS A 148 -11.58 4.98 -5.95
N GLY A 149 -11.72 6.30 -5.99
CA GLY A 149 -12.83 6.98 -6.68
C GLY A 149 -12.89 6.64 -8.16
N THR A 150 -11.74 6.73 -8.85
CA THR A 150 -11.63 6.39 -10.28
C THR A 150 -11.96 4.91 -10.52
N LEU A 151 -11.46 4.00 -9.66
CA LEU A 151 -11.75 2.57 -9.78
C LEU A 151 -13.25 2.28 -9.61
N PHE A 152 -13.86 2.80 -8.56
CA PHE A 152 -15.30 2.60 -8.32
C PHE A 152 -16.17 3.24 -9.40
N SER A 153 -15.78 4.41 -9.91
CA SER A 153 -16.46 5.04 -11.03
C SER A 153 -16.42 4.16 -12.29
N THR A 154 -15.28 3.56 -12.58
CA THR A 154 -15.07 2.71 -13.73
C THR A 154 -15.82 1.37 -13.62
N VAL A 155 -15.79 0.75 -12.44
CA VAL A 155 -16.37 -0.60 -12.23
C VAL A 155 -17.87 -0.53 -11.96
N ILE A 156 -18.30 0.38 -11.09
CA ILE A 156 -19.68 0.47 -10.62
C ILE A 156 -20.50 1.48 -11.43
N GLY A 157 -19.83 2.44 -12.11
CA GLY A 157 -20.49 3.48 -12.90
C GLY A 157 -21.10 4.62 -12.08
N ILE A 158 -20.67 4.79 -10.81
CA ILE A 158 -21.07 5.92 -9.97
C ILE A 158 -20.19 7.13 -10.23
N ASN A 159 -20.66 8.32 -9.86
CA ASN A 159 -19.86 9.53 -9.97
C ASN A 159 -18.56 9.40 -9.13
N GLU A 160 -17.41 9.74 -9.73
CA GLU A 160 -16.08 9.64 -9.10
C GLU A 160 -16.02 10.35 -7.75
N THR A 161 -16.57 11.56 -7.66
CA THR A 161 -16.58 12.34 -6.40
C THR A 161 -17.37 11.64 -5.31
N THR A 162 -18.54 11.08 -5.65
CA THR A 162 -19.37 10.32 -4.69
C THR A 162 -18.64 9.07 -4.23
N ALA A 163 -17.97 8.37 -5.16
CA ALA A 163 -17.15 7.20 -4.87
C ALA A 163 -15.99 7.51 -3.92
N MET A 164 -15.31 8.65 -4.13
CA MET A 164 -14.24 9.12 -3.25
C MET A 164 -14.73 9.37 -1.82
N TYR A 165 -15.85 10.06 -1.65
CA TYR A 165 -16.40 10.32 -0.32
C TYR A 165 -16.88 9.05 0.37
N LEU A 166 -17.51 8.15 -0.35
CA LEU A 166 -17.96 6.86 0.18
C LEU A 166 -16.77 6.01 0.64
N ALA A 167 -15.73 5.88 -0.19
CA ALA A 167 -14.52 5.15 0.14
C ALA A 167 -13.82 5.76 1.37
N ALA A 168 -13.64 7.09 1.39
CA ALA A 168 -13.03 7.78 2.51
C ALA A 168 -13.82 7.56 3.82
N PHE A 169 -15.15 7.67 3.77
CA PHE A 169 -15.99 7.45 4.94
C PHE A 169 -15.86 6.02 5.49
N ILE A 170 -15.90 5.01 4.63
CA ILE A 170 -15.77 3.60 5.03
C ILE A 170 -14.40 3.36 5.66
N ILE A 171 -13.31 3.83 5.02
CA ILE A 171 -11.95 3.65 5.50
C ILE A 171 -11.76 4.31 6.88
N ILE A 172 -12.20 5.54 7.02
CA ILE A 172 -12.11 6.29 8.29
C ILE A 172 -12.92 5.58 9.37
N ALA A 173 -14.14 5.14 9.06
CA ALA A 173 -15.02 4.50 10.03
C ALA A 173 -14.41 3.24 10.62
N TYR A 174 -13.96 2.27 9.80
CA TYR A 174 -13.40 1.03 10.34
C TYR A 174 -12.03 1.22 11.01
N THR A 175 -11.21 2.16 10.50
CA THR A 175 -9.91 2.47 11.09
C THR A 175 -10.06 3.11 12.46
N PHE A 176 -10.98 4.08 12.58
CA PHE A 176 -11.24 4.77 13.84
C PHE A 176 -11.83 3.83 14.90
N LEU A 177 -12.73 2.96 14.51
CA LEU A 177 -13.35 1.99 15.43
C LEU A 177 -12.36 0.91 15.90
N GLY A 178 -11.58 0.35 15.01
CA GLY A 178 -10.80 -0.85 15.32
C GLY A 178 -9.33 -0.63 15.66
N GLY A 179 -8.78 0.57 15.45
CA GLY A 179 -7.38 0.90 15.69
C GLY A 179 -6.41 0.07 14.87
N PHE A 180 -5.15 0.01 15.32
CA PHE A 180 -4.06 -0.66 14.60
C PHE A 180 -4.31 -2.16 14.36
N ASN A 181 -4.89 -2.85 15.33
CA ASN A 181 -5.17 -4.28 15.22
C ASN A 181 -6.17 -4.59 14.10
N ALA A 182 -7.23 -3.79 13.99
CA ALA A 182 -8.21 -3.96 12.92
C ALA A 182 -7.58 -3.69 11.56
N VAL A 183 -6.79 -2.61 11.43
CA VAL A 183 -6.08 -2.28 10.20
C VAL A 183 -5.16 -3.44 9.79
N CYS A 184 -4.33 -3.97 10.69
CA CYS A 184 -3.43 -5.07 10.37
C CYS A 184 -4.16 -6.33 9.90
N TRP A 185 -5.30 -6.65 10.48
CA TRP A 185 -6.07 -7.83 10.07
C TRP A 185 -6.84 -7.59 8.77
N THR A 186 -7.39 -6.41 8.55
CA THR A 186 -7.99 -6.06 7.26
C THR A 186 -6.94 -6.08 6.15
N ASP A 187 -5.77 -5.50 6.39
CA ASP A 187 -4.64 -5.53 5.45
C ASP A 187 -4.15 -6.95 5.16
N PHE A 188 -4.16 -7.83 6.16
CA PHE A 188 -3.81 -9.23 5.96
C PHE A 188 -4.72 -9.91 4.93
N PHE A 189 -6.04 -9.78 5.07
CA PHE A 189 -6.99 -10.37 4.12
C PHE A 189 -6.93 -9.66 2.76
N GLN A 190 -6.80 -8.35 2.75
CA GLN A 190 -6.63 -7.57 1.51
C GLN A 190 -5.33 -7.93 0.80
N GLY A 191 -4.23 -8.09 1.54
CA GLY A 191 -2.94 -8.52 1.00
C GLY A 191 -2.99 -9.90 0.36
N LEU A 192 -3.69 -10.86 0.98
CA LEU A 192 -3.92 -12.18 0.38
C LEU A 192 -4.74 -12.08 -0.91
N LEU A 193 -5.78 -11.27 -0.92
CA LEU A 193 -6.62 -11.05 -2.11
C LEU A 193 -5.84 -10.35 -3.23
N MET A 194 -5.03 -9.34 -2.89
CA MET A 194 -4.15 -8.69 -3.86
C MET A 194 -3.10 -9.63 -4.42
N LEU A 195 -2.47 -10.47 -3.59
CA LEU A 195 -1.51 -11.46 -4.04
C LEU A 195 -2.15 -12.46 -5.00
N ALA A 196 -3.34 -12.95 -4.66
CA ALA A 196 -4.10 -13.84 -5.55
C ALA A 196 -4.43 -13.15 -6.88
N ALA A 197 -4.88 -11.89 -6.86
CA ALA A 197 -5.18 -11.13 -8.07
C ALA A 197 -3.94 -10.91 -8.94
N LEU A 198 -2.80 -10.56 -8.35
CA LEU A 198 -1.54 -10.37 -9.06
C LEU A 198 -1.00 -11.66 -9.71
N LEU A 199 -1.30 -12.82 -9.14
CA LEU A 199 -0.92 -14.11 -9.72
C LEU A 199 -1.92 -14.59 -10.79
N ILE A 200 -3.20 -14.41 -10.54
CA ILE A 200 -4.26 -14.94 -11.41
C ILE A 200 -4.47 -14.07 -12.65
N ALA A 201 -4.46 -12.74 -12.51
CA ALA A 201 -4.75 -11.83 -13.62
C ALA A 201 -3.80 -11.98 -14.82
N PRO A 202 -2.46 -12.09 -14.65
CA PRO A 202 -1.56 -12.32 -15.77
C PRO A 202 -1.79 -13.68 -16.45
N ILE A 203 -2.10 -14.73 -15.68
CA ILE A 203 -2.38 -16.07 -16.23
C ILE A 203 -3.63 -16.03 -17.09
N PHE A 204 -4.70 -15.40 -16.61
CA PHE A 204 -5.91 -15.21 -17.39
C PHE A 204 -5.69 -14.36 -18.64
N ALA A 205 -4.92 -13.27 -18.51
CA ALA A 205 -4.58 -12.42 -19.65
C ALA A 205 -3.83 -13.19 -20.72
N LEU A 206 -2.83 -14.01 -20.36
CA LEU A 206 -2.09 -14.86 -21.28
C LEU A 206 -2.98 -15.91 -21.95
N ALA A 207 -3.91 -16.52 -21.19
CA ALA A 207 -4.86 -17.49 -21.75
C ALA A 207 -5.82 -16.87 -22.76
N LEU A 208 -6.30 -15.64 -22.52
CA LEU A 208 -7.19 -14.91 -23.42
C LEU A 208 -6.49 -14.46 -24.72
N VAL A 209 -5.19 -14.19 -24.68
CA VAL A 209 -4.40 -13.66 -25.80
C VAL A 209 -3.65 -14.76 -26.56
N ASN A 210 -4.07 -16.02 -26.46
CA ASN A 210 -3.46 -17.15 -27.17
C ASN A 210 -1.91 -17.19 -27.08
N GLY A 211 -1.38 -17.06 -25.86
CA GLY A 211 0.06 -17.13 -25.61
C GLY A 211 0.83 -15.82 -25.80
N GLY A 212 0.16 -14.69 -25.92
CA GLY A 212 0.81 -13.38 -25.88
C GLY A 212 1.23 -12.81 -27.25
N GLU A 213 1.06 -13.52 -28.35
CA GLU A 213 1.42 -13.03 -29.70
C GLU A 213 0.66 -11.77 -30.09
N ALA A 214 -0.64 -11.72 -29.82
CA ALA A 214 -1.46 -10.54 -30.11
C ALA A 214 -1.14 -9.33 -29.20
N ALA A 215 -0.74 -9.57 -27.96
CA ALA A 215 -0.32 -8.50 -27.05
C ALA A 215 1.05 -7.94 -27.46
N ALA A 216 1.97 -8.79 -27.90
CA ALA A 216 3.26 -8.36 -28.41
C ALA A 216 3.13 -7.56 -29.72
N ALA A 217 2.18 -7.93 -30.57
CA ALA A 217 1.92 -7.23 -31.84
C ALA A 217 1.26 -5.85 -31.67
N SER A 218 0.53 -5.63 -30.59
CA SER A 218 -0.16 -4.36 -30.29
C SER A 218 0.62 -3.38 -29.42
N ALA A 219 1.70 -3.84 -28.79
CA ALA A 219 2.53 -2.98 -27.93
C ALA A 219 3.37 -2.00 -28.78
N PRO A 220 3.49 -0.73 -28.38
CA PRO A 220 4.47 0.16 -28.98
C PRO A 220 5.86 -0.42 -28.79
N THR A 221 6.58 -0.71 -29.85
CA THR A 221 7.90 -1.34 -29.80
C THR A 221 8.98 -0.38 -30.30
N PRO A 222 9.38 0.64 -29.49
CA PRO A 222 10.59 1.39 -29.79
C PRO A 222 11.81 0.47 -29.69
N GLU A 223 12.89 0.83 -30.37
CA GLU A 223 14.14 0.07 -30.29
C GLU A 223 14.57 -0.17 -28.84
N GLY A 224 14.82 -1.42 -28.47
CA GLY A 224 15.20 -1.83 -27.13
C GLY A 224 14.04 -2.02 -26.13
N TYR A 225 12.78 -1.94 -26.57
CA TYR A 225 11.62 -2.12 -25.70
C TYR A 225 11.66 -3.41 -24.86
N TRP A 226 12.04 -4.52 -25.47
CA TRP A 226 12.15 -5.82 -24.81
C TRP A 226 13.47 -6.05 -24.08
N ASN A 227 14.42 -5.11 -24.17
CA ASN A 227 15.70 -5.24 -23.49
C ASN A 227 15.63 -4.57 -22.11
N ALA A 228 15.68 -5.40 -21.06
CA ALA A 228 15.64 -4.92 -19.68
C ALA A 228 16.83 -4.01 -19.31
N PHE A 229 17.93 -4.06 -20.02
CA PHE A 229 19.14 -3.29 -19.71
C PHE A 229 19.23 -1.97 -20.48
N THR A 230 18.74 -1.86 -21.69
CA THR A 230 18.80 -0.63 -22.48
C THR A 230 17.80 0.43 -22.07
N SER A 231 16.61 0.02 -21.64
CA SER A 231 15.58 0.95 -21.17
C SER A 231 15.88 1.50 -19.76
N CYS A 232 16.73 0.87 -18.98
CA CYS A 232 17.16 1.38 -17.67
C CYS A 232 18.01 2.67 -17.79
N CYS A 233 18.72 2.86 -18.92
CA CYS A 233 19.53 4.06 -19.17
C CYS A 233 18.72 5.29 -19.63
N LEU A 234 17.47 5.12 -20.09
CA LEU A 234 16.65 6.21 -20.59
C LEU A 234 16.11 7.14 -19.50
N LEU A 235 16.11 6.72 -18.24
CA LEU A 235 15.76 7.58 -17.10
C LEU A 235 16.85 8.63 -16.76
N TYR A 236 18.09 8.42 -17.22
CA TYR A 236 19.21 9.32 -16.90
C TYR A 236 19.74 10.15 -18.07
N THR A 237 19.32 9.85 -19.27
CA THR A 237 19.70 10.65 -20.44
C THR A 237 18.48 11.42 -20.95
N SER A 238 18.58 12.72 -20.87
CA SER A 238 17.70 13.78 -21.37
C SER A 238 17.31 13.63 -22.87
N ARG A 239 16.56 12.58 -23.20
CA ARG A 239 15.86 12.45 -24.48
C ARG A 239 14.34 12.34 -24.30
N CYS A 240 13.81 13.05 -23.31
CA CYS A 240 12.43 13.48 -23.31
C CYS A 240 12.43 14.92 -23.85
N VAL A 241 12.52 15.06 -25.13
CA VAL A 241 12.09 16.23 -25.89
C VAL A 241 11.04 15.75 -26.87
#